data_f04aa029758fae375388ce97831e4b42
#
_entry.id   f04aa029758fae375388ce97831e4b42
#
_cell.length_a   1.000
_cell.length_b   1.000
_cell.length_c   1.000
_cell.angle_alpha   90.00
_cell.angle_beta   90.00
_cell.angle_gamma   90.00
#
_symmetry.space_group_name_H-M   'P 1'
#
loop_
_entity.id
_entity.type
_entity.pdbx_description
1 polymer ?
#
loop_
_entity_poly.entity_id
_entity_poly.type
_entity_poly.pdbx_seq_one_letter_code
_entity_poly.pdbx_strand_id
1 'polypeptide(L)'
;IEAMNGGLTIRLADDLSLPVPDGREERYKDHIGKEMLFGIRPEHITDKRPHTDPTHHDFTSDVVVLEPMGIDTMVFINIGETEITTRSRPRAVSQVGQAMDFTIDMAHMHLIDPETELVL
;
A
#
# COMPACT_ATOMS: atom_id res chain seq x y z
N ILE A 1 11.33 -4.11 6.87
CA ILE A 1 12.09 -2.98 6.31
C ILE A 1 13.43 -3.46 5.80
N GLU A 2 13.79 -3.07 4.60
CA GLU A 2 15.05 -3.45 3.98
C GLU A 2 15.81 -2.19 3.55
N ALA A 3 17.15 -2.24 3.67
CA ALA A 3 18.00 -1.17 3.14
C ALA A 3 18.36 -1.48 1.69
N MET A 4 18.24 -0.48 0.82
CA MET A 4 18.64 -0.57 -0.58
C MET A 4 19.47 0.66 -0.95
N ASN A 5 20.12 0.61 -2.11
CA ASN A 5 20.90 1.72 -2.61
C ASN A 5 20.06 3.00 -2.69
N GLY A 6 20.37 3.98 -1.86
CA GLY A 6 19.70 5.26 -1.86
C GLY A 6 18.47 5.38 -0.97
N GLY A 7 18.15 4.37 -0.15
CA GLY A 7 17.02 4.51 0.78
C GLY A 7 16.56 3.19 1.39
N LEU A 8 15.45 3.28 2.11
CA LEU A 8 14.81 2.12 2.72
C LEU A 8 13.60 1.70 1.91
N THR A 9 13.31 0.41 1.89
CA THR A 9 12.09 -0.15 1.28
C THR A 9 11.34 -0.99 2.29
N ILE A 10 10.03 -1.09 2.07
CA ILE A 10 9.12 -1.93 2.86
C ILE A 10 8.64 -3.06 1.96
N ARG A 11 8.90 -4.30 2.36
CA ARG A 11 8.39 -5.47 1.64
C ARG A 11 7.03 -5.82 2.18
N LEU A 12 6.01 -5.72 1.34
CA LEU A 12 4.63 -6.09 1.67
C LEU A 12 4.31 -7.53 1.27
N ALA A 13 4.97 -8.03 0.24
CA ALA A 13 4.86 -9.41 -0.24
C ALA A 13 6.15 -9.77 -0.96
N ASP A 14 6.33 -11.04 -1.32
CA ASP A 14 7.55 -11.49 -2.00
C ASP A 14 7.81 -10.74 -3.31
N ASP A 15 6.75 -10.32 -3.99
CA ASP A 15 6.82 -9.62 -5.27
C ASP A 15 6.49 -8.12 -5.17
N LEU A 16 6.29 -7.59 -3.96
CA LEU A 16 5.93 -6.19 -3.79
C LEU A 16 6.74 -5.53 -2.67
N SER A 17 7.61 -4.61 -3.07
CA SER A 17 8.37 -3.75 -2.17
C SER A 17 8.18 -2.30 -2.59
N LEU A 18 7.96 -1.42 -1.62
CA LEU A 18 7.72 0.00 -1.87
C LEU A 18 8.73 0.85 -1.10
N PRO A 19 9.20 1.95 -1.70
CA PRO A 19 10.17 2.82 -1.01
C PRO A 19 9.51 3.59 0.14
N VAL A 20 10.29 3.79 1.20
CA VAL A 20 9.91 4.66 2.30
C VAL A 20 9.92 6.12 1.80
N PRO A 21 8.91 6.93 2.13
CA PRO A 21 8.90 8.34 1.73
C PRO A 21 10.12 9.09 2.26
N ASP A 22 10.59 10.06 1.49
CA ASP A 22 11.70 10.93 1.90
C ASP A 22 11.36 11.62 3.23
N GLY A 23 12.36 11.68 4.10
CA GLY A 23 12.22 12.29 5.41
C GLY A 23 11.74 11.35 6.51
N ARG A 24 11.43 10.09 6.18
CA ARG A 24 11.02 9.10 7.17
C ARG A 24 12.09 8.06 7.48
N GLU A 25 13.19 7.99 6.71
CA GLU A 25 14.24 6.99 6.90
C GLU A 25 14.83 7.05 8.32
N GLU A 26 14.98 8.25 8.88
CA GLU A 26 15.51 8.42 10.24
C GLU A 26 14.65 7.73 11.30
N ARG A 27 13.32 7.68 11.10
CA ARG A 27 12.42 7.00 12.03
C ARG A 27 12.57 5.49 11.98
N TYR A 28 12.92 4.95 10.82
CA TYR A 28 12.86 3.52 10.55
C TYR A 28 14.21 2.82 10.47
N LYS A 29 15.30 3.58 10.42
CA LYS A 29 16.64 3.00 10.22
C LYS A 29 17.05 1.98 11.26
N ASP A 30 16.58 2.12 12.49
CA ASP A 30 16.90 1.20 13.58
C ASP A 30 16.05 -0.07 13.53
N HIS A 31 15.10 -0.15 12.62
CA HIS A 31 14.18 -1.27 12.47
C HIS A 31 14.42 -2.08 11.20
N ILE A 32 15.52 -1.82 10.49
CA ILE A 32 15.88 -2.58 9.28
C ILE A 32 16.01 -4.06 9.61
N GLY A 33 15.37 -4.91 8.80
CA GLY A 33 15.35 -6.35 9.00
C GLY A 33 14.28 -6.84 9.96
N LYS A 34 13.51 -5.93 10.57
CA LYS A 34 12.43 -6.29 11.49
C LYS A 34 11.08 -6.29 10.79
N GLU A 35 10.18 -7.15 11.27
CA GLU A 35 8.79 -7.13 10.84
C GLU A 35 8.04 -6.02 11.57
N MET A 36 7.32 -5.22 10.79
CA MET A 36 6.48 -4.15 11.30
C MET A 36 5.08 -4.32 10.75
N LEU A 37 4.07 -3.77 11.45
CA LEU A 37 2.73 -3.68 10.90
C LEU A 37 2.66 -2.47 9.98
N PHE A 38 2.18 -2.69 8.77
CA PHE A 38 1.98 -1.62 7.79
C PHE A 38 0.54 -1.15 7.85
N GLY A 39 0.33 0.14 8.13
CA GLY A 39 -0.99 0.74 8.22
C GLY A 39 -1.20 1.79 7.15
N ILE A 40 -2.34 1.72 6.46
CA ILE A 40 -2.75 2.73 5.49
C ILE A 40 -4.28 2.71 5.38
N ARG A 41 -4.87 3.89 5.17
CA ARG A 41 -6.33 3.99 5.01
C ARG A 41 -6.74 3.65 3.58
N PRO A 42 -7.95 3.10 3.38
CA PRO A 42 -8.42 2.72 2.04
C PRO A 42 -8.41 3.85 1.02
N GLU A 43 -8.69 5.08 1.42
CA GLU A 43 -8.69 6.24 0.53
C GLU A 43 -7.33 6.57 -0.08
N HIS A 44 -6.26 6.01 0.46
CA HIS A 44 -4.90 6.23 -0.03
C HIS A 44 -4.41 5.12 -0.95
N ILE A 45 -5.24 4.12 -1.23
CA ILE A 45 -5.01 3.11 -2.25
C ILE A 45 -6.17 3.16 -3.24
N THR A 46 -5.90 3.63 -4.44
CA THR A 46 -6.93 3.87 -5.45
C THR A 46 -6.64 3.11 -6.73
N ASP A 47 -7.62 3.10 -7.65
CA ASP A 47 -7.35 2.70 -9.02
C ASP A 47 -6.21 3.56 -9.58
N LYS A 48 -5.43 2.99 -10.51
CA LYS A 48 -4.26 3.68 -11.08
C LYS A 48 -4.66 5.02 -11.66
N ARG A 49 -3.95 6.06 -11.24
CA ARG A 49 -4.18 7.44 -11.68
C ARG A 49 -2.86 8.07 -12.11
N PRO A 50 -2.87 8.98 -13.11
CA PRO A 50 -1.67 9.75 -13.43
C PRO A 50 -1.20 10.54 -12.20
N HIS A 51 0.11 10.51 -11.94
CA HIS A 51 0.69 11.22 -10.80
C HIS A 51 2.11 11.66 -11.13
N THR A 52 2.53 12.75 -10.48
CA THR A 52 3.90 13.25 -10.52
C THR A 52 4.53 13.27 -9.13
N ASP A 53 3.76 12.90 -8.09
CA ASP A 53 4.24 12.88 -6.72
C ASP A 53 5.17 11.68 -6.52
N PRO A 54 6.41 11.88 -6.04
CA PRO A 54 7.35 10.78 -5.82
C PRO A 54 6.93 9.81 -4.72
N THR A 55 5.94 10.15 -3.89
CA THR A 55 5.41 9.26 -2.86
C THR A 55 4.30 8.34 -3.37
N HIS A 56 3.81 8.57 -4.57
CA HIS A 56 2.80 7.71 -5.20
C HIS A 56 3.48 6.60 -5.99
N HIS A 57 3.02 5.36 -5.81
CA HIS A 57 3.57 4.20 -6.49
C HIS A 57 2.45 3.33 -7.04
N ASP A 58 2.70 2.72 -8.21
CA ASP A 58 1.74 1.85 -8.86
C ASP A 58 2.10 0.39 -8.57
N PHE A 59 1.07 -0.45 -8.42
CA PHE A 59 1.23 -1.89 -8.30
C PHE A 59 0.02 -2.61 -8.88
N THR A 60 0.16 -3.90 -9.16
CA THR A 60 -0.90 -4.73 -9.73
C THR A 60 -1.30 -5.80 -8.73
N SER A 61 -2.59 -6.04 -8.58
CA SER A 61 -3.11 -7.09 -7.72
C SER A 61 -4.45 -7.61 -8.25
N ASP A 62 -4.82 -8.82 -7.84
CA ASP A 62 -6.09 -9.40 -8.21
C ASP A 62 -7.21 -8.90 -7.31
N VAL A 63 -8.35 -8.60 -7.91
CA VAL A 63 -9.55 -8.17 -7.20
C VAL A 63 -10.24 -9.39 -6.58
N VAL A 64 -10.43 -9.37 -5.26
CA VAL A 64 -11.07 -10.47 -4.53
C VAL A 64 -12.57 -10.22 -4.37
N VAL A 65 -12.95 -9.01 -3.96
CA VAL A 65 -14.35 -8.63 -3.73
C VAL A 65 -14.55 -7.18 -4.20
N LEU A 66 -15.75 -6.90 -4.71
CA LEU A 66 -16.20 -5.55 -5.09
C LEU A 66 -17.41 -5.18 -4.26
N GLU A 67 -17.44 -3.96 -3.76
CA GLU A 67 -18.61 -3.43 -3.04
C GLU A 67 -18.87 -1.99 -3.48
N PRO A 68 -19.84 -1.79 -4.42
CA PRO A 68 -20.22 -0.45 -4.85
C PRO A 68 -20.85 0.34 -3.71
N MET A 69 -20.38 1.58 -3.52
CA MET A 69 -20.82 2.45 -2.41
C MET A 69 -21.51 3.73 -2.92
N GLY A 70 -21.87 3.78 -4.19
CA GLY A 70 -22.50 4.93 -4.82
C GLY A 70 -21.50 5.84 -5.50
N ILE A 71 -20.79 6.69 -4.75
CA ILE A 71 -19.80 7.63 -5.30
C ILE A 71 -18.46 6.96 -5.59
N ASP A 72 -18.16 5.85 -4.94
CA ASP A 72 -16.95 5.07 -5.19
C ASP A 72 -17.24 3.57 -5.03
N THR A 73 -16.24 2.74 -5.31
CA THR A 73 -16.31 1.30 -5.14
C THR A 73 -15.22 0.86 -4.16
N MET A 74 -15.61 0.13 -3.13
CA MET A 74 -14.65 -0.53 -2.25
C MET A 74 -14.16 -1.78 -2.97
N VAL A 75 -12.84 -1.88 -3.11
CA VAL A 75 -12.19 -3.01 -3.78
C VAL A 75 -11.30 -3.72 -2.79
N PHE A 76 -11.54 -5.01 -2.59
CA PHE A 76 -10.75 -5.84 -1.69
C PHE A 76 -9.74 -6.63 -2.53
N ILE A 77 -8.49 -6.53 -2.16
CA ILE A 77 -7.38 -7.20 -2.85
C ILE A 77 -6.52 -7.94 -1.82
N ASN A 78 -5.71 -8.88 -2.30
CA ASN A 78 -4.72 -9.53 -1.45
C ASN A 78 -3.33 -9.01 -1.76
N ILE A 79 -2.60 -8.63 -0.72
CA ILE A 79 -1.16 -8.37 -0.79
C ILE A 79 -0.51 -9.47 0.04
N GLY A 80 0.11 -10.44 -0.64
CA GLY A 80 0.54 -11.68 0.01
C GLY A 80 -0.67 -12.44 0.53
N GLU A 81 -0.71 -12.72 1.83
CA GLU A 81 -1.82 -13.41 2.49
C GLU A 81 -2.79 -12.46 3.20
N THR A 82 -2.56 -11.17 3.09
CA THR A 82 -3.35 -10.15 3.78
C THR A 82 -4.35 -9.50 2.84
N GLU A 83 -5.63 -9.46 3.26
CA GLU A 83 -6.66 -8.75 2.52
C GLU A 83 -6.59 -7.26 2.85
N ILE A 84 -6.56 -6.45 1.81
CA ILE A 84 -6.45 -5.00 1.91
C ILE A 84 -7.68 -4.38 1.24
N THR A 85 -8.22 -3.34 1.86
CA THR A 85 -9.34 -2.56 1.32
C THR A 85 -8.82 -1.34 0.59
N THR A 86 -9.33 -1.11 -0.62
CA THR A 86 -8.99 0.07 -1.43
C THR A 86 -10.25 0.79 -1.86
N ARG A 87 -10.10 2.03 -2.34
CA ARG A 87 -11.19 2.80 -2.94
C ARG A 87 -10.87 3.13 -4.39
N SER A 88 -11.80 2.83 -5.27
CA SER A 88 -11.67 3.08 -6.71
C SER A 88 -12.88 3.81 -7.25
N ARG A 89 -12.70 4.47 -8.40
CA ARG A 89 -13.84 5.08 -9.09
C ARG A 89 -14.83 3.99 -9.50
N PRO A 90 -16.15 4.27 -9.53
CA PRO A 90 -17.17 3.23 -9.75
C PRO A 90 -16.97 2.38 -11.00
N ARG A 91 -16.39 2.96 -12.07
CA ARG A 91 -16.20 2.26 -13.35
C ARG A 91 -14.80 1.72 -13.57
N ALA A 92 -13.91 1.89 -12.59
CA ALA A 92 -12.52 1.45 -12.74
C ALA A 92 -12.39 -0.07 -12.68
N VAL A 93 -13.32 -0.75 -11.99
CA VAL A 93 -13.27 -2.19 -11.80
C VAL A 93 -14.54 -2.82 -12.39
N SER A 94 -14.38 -3.79 -13.28
CA SER A 94 -15.49 -4.41 -13.96
C SER A 94 -15.86 -5.77 -13.40
N GLN A 95 -14.94 -6.52 -12.81
CA GLN A 95 -15.24 -7.86 -12.31
C GLN A 95 -14.21 -8.36 -11.28
N VAL A 96 -14.69 -9.27 -10.42
CA VAL A 96 -13.87 -9.99 -9.46
C VAL A 96 -12.98 -10.99 -10.19
N GLY A 97 -11.79 -11.24 -9.65
CA GLY A 97 -10.82 -12.17 -10.23
C GLY A 97 -9.93 -11.54 -11.30
N GLN A 98 -10.22 -10.32 -11.69
CA GLN A 98 -9.44 -9.58 -12.69
C GLN A 98 -8.20 -8.94 -12.03
N ALA A 99 -7.07 -9.03 -12.71
CA ALA A 99 -5.89 -8.25 -12.32
C ALA A 99 -6.14 -6.78 -12.61
N MET A 100 -5.78 -5.91 -11.67
CA MET A 100 -6.01 -4.49 -11.79
C MET A 100 -4.82 -3.70 -11.26
N ASP A 101 -4.55 -2.55 -11.87
CA ASP A 101 -3.48 -1.66 -11.43
C ASP A 101 -4.02 -0.66 -10.41
N PHE A 102 -3.24 -0.44 -9.35
CA PHE A 102 -3.56 0.48 -8.27
C PHE A 102 -2.44 1.49 -8.07
N THR A 103 -2.80 2.63 -7.47
CA THR A 103 -1.83 3.63 -7.02
C THR A 103 -1.96 3.75 -5.51
N ILE A 104 -0.84 3.62 -4.80
CA ILE A 104 -0.75 3.80 -3.35
C ILE A 104 -0.02 5.08 -3.02
N ASP A 105 -0.56 5.86 -2.08
CA ASP A 105 0.06 7.08 -1.59
C ASP A 105 0.86 6.77 -0.33
N MET A 106 2.16 6.56 -0.49
CA MET A 106 3.04 6.18 0.62
C MET A 106 3.27 7.32 1.62
N ALA A 107 2.92 8.56 1.27
CA ALA A 107 3.02 9.68 2.22
C ALA A 107 2.09 9.51 3.42
N HIS A 108 1.04 8.71 3.29
CA HIS A 108 0.05 8.46 4.33
C HIS A 108 0.20 7.10 5.00
N MET A 109 1.27 6.36 4.70
CA MET A 109 1.53 5.09 5.36
C MET A 109 2.05 5.27 6.78
N HIS A 110 1.84 4.25 7.60
CA HIS A 110 2.39 4.18 8.94
C HIS A 110 3.01 2.81 9.18
N LEU A 111 4.09 2.78 9.95
CA LEU A 111 4.63 1.54 10.49
C LEU A 111 4.36 1.50 11.99
N ILE A 112 3.90 0.36 12.46
CA ILE A 112 3.53 0.14 13.85
C ILE A 112 4.42 -0.99 14.37
N ASP A 113 5.07 -0.75 15.51
CA ASP A 113 5.88 -1.79 16.16
C ASP A 113 4.91 -2.83 16.76
N PRO A 114 4.99 -4.11 16.34
CA PRO A 114 4.07 -5.13 16.83
C PRO A 114 4.26 -5.46 18.31
N GLU A 115 5.43 -5.17 18.91
CA GLU A 115 5.69 -5.42 20.32
C GLU A 115 5.14 -4.31 21.22
N THR A 116 5.33 -3.05 20.82
CA THR A 116 4.88 -1.90 21.63
C THR A 116 3.52 -1.36 21.21
N GLU A 117 3.06 -1.73 19.99
CA GLU A 117 1.85 -1.21 19.36
C GLU A 117 1.88 0.31 19.14
N LEU A 118 3.06 0.91 19.13
CA LEU A 118 3.25 2.32 18.89
C LEU A 118 3.58 2.59 17.42
N VAL A 119 3.04 3.69 16.91
CA VAL A 119 3.37 4.20 15.57
C VAL A 119 4.77 4.80 15.59
N LEU A 120 5.58 4.39 14.64
CA LEU A 120 6.96 4.89 14.50
C LEU A 120 7.04 6.24 13.80
#